data_cadbd0b1a1833f35ffaeb9c630886986
#
_entry.id   cadbd0b1a1833f35ffaeb9c630886986
#
_cell.length_a   1.000
_cell.length_b   1.000
_cell.length_c   1.000
_cell.angle_alpha   90.00
_cell.angle_beta   90.00
_cell.angle_gamma   90.00
#
_symmetry.space_group_name_H-M   'P 1'
#
loop_
_entity.id
_entity.type
_entity.pdbx_description
1 polymer ?
#
loop_
_entity_poly.entity_id
_entity_poly.type
_entity_poly.pdbx_seq_one_letter_code
_entity_poly.pdbx_strand_id
1 'polypeptide(L)'
;DFTANYTREKVKNRPALGDSQSNVGKNLMTLAGTYDQAWLKHYEDADGNYSNWNGNDQYNKNPYWDLYKNSNTSDKDVFRFTGKAIWNIDKHLKLQGTIGSNINSMNFEDFIAKTTPGTPAGKLTDQIFNNRTLNAEILALYNNSWGDFDVNATAGGNIFKVNNKTTTNIGLNQQMNGIQNIMNYQEQNTRESMYKKQISSLYASASLGYKHTYYLEGTLRGDKSSTLPTNNNTYVYPSVSGSLVFSEFIKNKKFINYGKIRASWAKVGSD
;
A
#
# COMPACT_ATOMS: atom_id res chain seq x y z
N ASP A 1 -1.47 18.46 -17.75
CA ASP A 1 -1.46 18.52 -16.28
C ASP A 1 -0.30 17.70 -15.74
N PHE A 2 0.39 18.22 -14.74
CA PHE A 2 1.43 17.51 -14.01
C PHE A 2 1.28 17.79 -12.52
N THR A 3 1.37 16.73 -11.73
CA THR A 3 1.34 16.82 -10.27
C THR A 3 2.50 16.02 -9.70
N ALA A 4 3.23 16.61 -8.76
CA ALA A 4 4.28 15.93 -8.01
C ALA A 4 4.11 16.24 -6.52
N ASN A 5 4.23 15.20 -5.70
CA ASN A 5 4.17 15.30 -4.25
C ASN A 5 5.36 14.57 -3.64
N TYR A 6 6.02 15.20 -2.70
CA TYR A 6 7.03 14.59 -1.86
C TYR A 6 6.58 14.65 -0.40
N THR A 7 6.72 13.53 0.28
CA THR A 7 6.43 13.42 1.71
C THR A 7 7.60 12.72 2.39
N ARG A 8 8.10 13.30 3.47
CA ARG A 8 9.05 12.66 4.37
C ARG A 8 8.42 12.44 5.74
N GLU A 9 8.54 11.23 6.25
CA GLU A 9 8.07 10.84 7.58
C GLU A 9 9.24 10.27 8.37
N LYS A 10 9.46 10.82 9.57
CA LYS A 10 10.43 10.30 10.53
C LYS A 10 9.69 9.93 11.80
N VAL A 11 9.84 8.70 12.22
CA VAL A 11 9.25 8.19 13.46
C VAL A 11 10.34 7.59 14.32
N LYS A 12 10.33 7.92 15.59
CA LYS A 12 11.24 7.35 16.60
C LYS A 12 10.40 6.76 17.73
N ASN A 13 10.79 5.58 18.18
CA ASN A 13 10.19 4.86 19.30
C ASN A 13 8.68 4.70 19.14
N ARG A 14 8.26 4.14 17.99
CA ARG A 14 6.86 3.74 17.80
C ARG A 14 6.50 2.73 18.88
N PRO A 15 5.42 2.95 19.67
CA PRO A 15 5.05 2.06 20.74
C PRO A 15 4.69 0.67 20.23
N ALA A 16 5.14 -0.36 20.93
CA ALA A 16 4.67 -1.72 20.72
C ALA A 16 3.22 -1.84 21.21
N LEU A 17 2.41 -2.63 20.51
CA LEU A 17 0.97 -2.79 20.75
C LEU A 17 0.61 -4.23 21.12
N GLY A 18 -0.61 -4.40 21.68
CA GLY A 18 -1.17 -5.71 22.04
C GLY A 18 -0.32 -6.45 23.05
N ASP A 19 -0.12 -7.74 22.85
CA ASP A 19 0.61 -8.62 23.76
C ASP A 19 2.13 -8.56 23.62
N SER A 20 2.66 -7.60 22.87
CA SER A 20 4.11 -7.43 22.76
C SER A 20 4.76 -7.28 24.14
N GLN A 21 5.86 -8.00 24.35
CA GLN A 21 6.64 -7.92 25.59
C GLN A 21 7.27 -6.54 25.81
N SER A 22 7.43 -5.74 24.77
CA SER A 22 7.92 -4.36 24.82
C SER A 22 6.78 -3.33 24.85
N ASN A 23 5.53 -3.75 25.06
CA ASN A 23 4.41 -2.83 25.24
C ASN A 23 4.45 -2.22 26.64
N VAL A 24 4.91 -0.98 26.71
CA VAL A 24 5.03 -0.21 27.97
C VAL A 24 3.69 -0.12 28.71
N GLY A 25 2.59 0.12 27.99
CA GLY A 25 1.25 0.20 28.59
C GLY A 25 0.82 -1.12 29.22
N LYS A 26 1.00 -2.26 28.52
CA LYS A 26 0.75 -3.59 29.05
C LYS A 26 1.58 -3.85 30.31
N ASN A 27 2.89 -3.58 30.24
CA ASN A 27 3.80 -3.86 31.36
C ASN A 27 3.46 -3.01 32.60
N LEU A 28 2.97 -1.78 32.40
CA LEU A 28 2.47 -0.97 33.52
C LEU A 28 1.14 -1.48 34.10
N MET A 29 0.22 -1.93 33.24
CA MET A 29 -1.09 -2.43 33.67
C MET A 29 -1.01 -3.78 34.40
N THR A 30 0.02 -4.59 34.15
CA THR A 30 0.23 -5.89 34.78
C THR A 30 1.04 -5.81 36.07
N LEU A 31 1.52 -4.62 36.45
CA LEU A 31 2.16 -4.40 37.74
C LEU A 31 1.17 -4.63 38.88
N ALA A 32 1.62 -5.33 39.92
CA ALA A 32 0.85 -5.44 41.14
C ALA A 32 0.67 -4.05 41.78
N GLY A 33 -0.56 -3.72 42.27
CA GLY A 33 -0.85 -2.42 42.86
C GLY A 33 -0.07 -2.06 44.12
N THR A 34 0.68 -3.02 44.66
CA THR A 34 1.59 -2.86 45.80
C THR A 34 2.98 -2.35 45.42
N TYR A 35 3.29 -2.29 44.10
CA TYR A 35 4.59 -1.81 43.62
C TYR A 35 4.62 -0.29 43.53
N ASP A 36 5.64 0.31 44.13
CA ASP A 36 5.95 1.72 43.92
C ASP A 36 6.59 1.87 42.50
N GLN A 37 5.96 2.68 41.65
CA GLN A 37 6.48 2.98 40.31
C GLN A 37 7.88 3.64 40.34
N ALA A 38 8.25 4.26 41.46
CA ALA A 38 9.59 4.82 41.67
C ALA A 38 10.69 3.74 41.54
N TRP A 39 10.40 2.51 41.91
CA TRP A 39 11.36 1.39 41.79
C TRP A 39 11.66 1.04 40.34
N LEU A 40 10.73 1.26 39.42
CA LEU A 40 10.93 1.01 37.98
C LEU A 40 12.00 1.93 37.35
N LYS A 41 12.31 3.07 38.00
CA LYS A 41 13.39 3.97 37.58
C LYS A 41 14.78 3.33 37.72
N HIS A 42 14.92 2.29 38.54
CA HIS A 42 16.12 1.47 38.64
C HIS A 42 16.10 0.36 37.54
N TYR A 43 16.00 0.79 36.25
CA TYR A 43 15.92 -0.09 35.11
C TYR A 43 17.28 -0.66 34.68
N GLU A 44 18.37 -0.16 35.21
CA GLU A 44 19.74 -0.64 35.02
C GLU A 44 20.52 -0.75 36.33
N ASP A 45 21.47 -1.68 36.35
CA ASP A 45 22.43 -1.83 37.42
C ASP A 45 23.66 -0.92 37.25
N ALA A 46 24.65 -1.01 38.14
CA ALA A 46 25.87 -0.21 38.10
C ALA A 46 26.73 -0.48 36.84
N ASP A 47 26.60 -1.64 36.24
CA ASP A 47 27.31 -2.06 35.03
C ASP A 47 26.52 -1.74 33.74
N GLY A 48 25.33 -1.11 33.88
CA GLY A 48 24.46 -0.75 32.77
C GLY A 48 23.65 -1.91 32.18
N ASN A 49 23.52 -3.01 32.95
CA ASN A 49 22.69 -4.15 32.55
C ASN A 49 21.23 -3.94 32.98
N TYR A 50 20.33 -4.70 32.33
CA TYR A 50 18.93 -4.71 32.68
C TYR A 50 18.68 -5.00 34.17
N SER A 51 17.86 -4.20 34.81
CA SER A 51 17.41 -4.38 36.18
C SER A 51 15.90 -4.25 36.29
N ASN A 52 15.28 -5.11 37.07
CA ASN A 52 13.86 -5.06 37.36
C ASN A 52 13.58 -5.74 38.73
N TRP A 53 12.47 -5.37 39.33
CA TRP A 53 11.97 -5.92 40.57
C TRP A 53 11.65 -7.42 40.52
N ASN A 54 11.30 -7.96 39.34
CA ASN A 54 10.98 -9.37 39.14
C ASN A 54 12.11 -10.15 38.47
N GLY A 55 13.33 -9.64 38.49
CA GLY A 55 14.48 -10.21 37.83
C GLY A 55 14.41 -10.08 36.29
N ASN A 56 14.75 -11.14 35.60
CA ASN A 56 14.84 -11.16 34.13
C ASN A 56 13.57 -11.71 33.44
N ASP A 57 12.38 -11.44 33.99
CA ASP A 57 11.13 -11.87 33.38
C ASP A 57 10.91 -11.14 32.04
N GLN A 58 10.85 -11.93 30.96
CA GLN A 58 10.63 -11.42 29.62
C GLN A 58 9.19 -10.94 29.37
N TYR A 59 8.21 -11.43 30.13
CA TYR A 59 6.79 -11.11 29.94
C TYR A 59 6.35 -9.83 30.64
N ASN A 60 7.07 -9.43 31.70
CA ASN A 60 6.81 -8.22 32.47
C ASN A 60 8.10 -7.41 32.60
N LYS A 61 8.62 -6.92 31.47
CA LYS A 61 9.85 -6.13 31.43
C LYS A 61 9.66 -4.77 32.09
N ASN A 62 10.76 -4.24 32.59
CA ASN A 62 10.78 -2.88 33.08
C ASN A 62 10.47 -1.89 31.93
N PRO A 63 9.38 -1.11 31.99
CA PRO A 63 8.98 -0.22 30.91
C PRO A 63 10.01 0.89 30.62
N TYR A 64 10.76 1.34 31.64
CA TYR A 64 11.83 2.34 31.45
C TYR A 64 13.00 1.80 30.63
N TRP A 65 13.31 0.50 30.74
CA TRP A 65 14.31 -0.12 29.87
C TRP A 65 13.91 -0.05 28.40
N ASP A 66 12.67 -0.43 28.08
CA ASP A 66 12.15 -0.35 26.72
C ASP A 66 12.09 1.10 26.19
N LEU A 67 11.87 2.09 27.06
CA LEU A 67 11.83 3.50 26.69
C LEU A 67 13.21 4.13 26.45
N TYR A 68 14.24 3.70 27.19
CA TYR A 68 15.53 4.40 27.21
C TYR A 68 16.69 3.59 26.62
N LYS A 69 16.61 2.28 26.60
CA LYS A 69 17.70 1.42 26.12
C LYS A 69 17.38 0.77 24.78
N ASN A 70 16.13 0.39 24.54
CA ASN A 70 15.67 -0.09 23.24
C ASN A 70 15.20 1.07 22.38
N SER A 71 15.29 0.92 21.07
CA SER A 71 14.80 1.95 20.14
C SER A 71 14.34 1.36 18.83
N ASN A 72 13.35 1.97 18.22
CA ASN A 72 13.04 1.76 16.82
C ASN A 72 12.91 3.10 16.10
N THR A 73 13.39 3.15 14.88
CA THR A 73 13.29 4.34 14.03
C THR A 73 12.80 3.95 12.64
N SER A 74 12.02 4.83 12.02
CA SER A 74 11.72 4.72 10.60
C SER A 74 11.87 6.09 9.94
N ASP A 75 12.62 6.14 8.86
CA ASP A 75 12.77 7.31 7.98
C ASP A 75 12.23 6.90 6.61
N LYS A 76 11.15 7.54 6.16
CA LYS A 76 10.42 7.18 4.97
C LYS A 76 10.27 8.37 4.05
N ASP A 77 10.70 8.20 2.81
CA ASP A 77 10.54 9.14 1.73
C ASP A 77 9.54 8.59 0.71
N VAL A 78 8.52 9.38 0.37
CA VAL A 78 7.51 9.05 -0.63
C VAL A 78 7.49 10.12 -1.69
N PHE A 79 7.78 9.74 -2.92
CA PHE A 79 7.64 10.60 -4.08
C PHE A 79 6.54 10.04 -4.99
N ARG A 80 5.54 10.87 -5.29
CA ARG A 80 4.45 10.54 -6.20
C ARG A 80 4.38 11.57 -7.30
N PHE A 81 4.23 11.11 -8.53
CA PHE A 81 3.94 12.01 -9.64
C PHE A 81 2.86 11.43 -10.54
N THR A 82 2.13 12.32 -11.17
CA THR A 82 1.15 12.01 -12.22
C THR A 82 1.27 13.05 -13.30
N GLY A 83 1.45 12.60 -14.53
CA GLY A 83 1.40 13.42 -15.74
C GLY A 83 0.20 13.01 -16.59
N LYS A 84 -0.53 13.97 -17.13
CA LYS A 84 -1.65 13.76 -18.04
C LYS A 84 -1.52 14.72 -19.22
N ALA A 85 -1.59 14.17 -20.42
CA ALA A 85 -1.64 14.90 -21.67
C ALA A 85 -2.95 14.58 -22.40
N ILE A 86 -3.60 15.58 -22.95
CA ILE A 86 -4.81 15.42 -23.78
C ILE A 86 -4.55 16.14 -25.09
N TRP A 87 -4.76 15.42 -26.17
CA TRP A 87 -4.70 15.94 -27.52
C TRP A 87 -6.07 15.81 -28.19
N ASN A 88 -6.73 16.93 -28.45
CA ASN A 88 -7.98 16.96 -29.21
C ASN A 88 -7.60 16.91 -30.71
N ILE A 89 -7.81 15.77 -31.36
CA ILE A 89 -7.51 15.57 -32.77
C ILE A 89 -8.54 16.35 -33.60
N ASP A 90 -9.82 16.18 -33.24
CA ASP A 90 -10.94 16.94 -33.77
C ASP A 90 -12.04 17.08 -32.73
N LYS A 91 -13.26 17.51 -33.14
CA LYS A 91 -14.42 17.71 -32.23
C LYS A 91 -14.96 16.39 -31.66
N HIS A 92 -14.61 15.24 -32.25
CA HIS A 92 -15.15 13.93 -31.89
C HIS A 92 -14.12 13.03 -31.25
N LEU A 93 -12.83 13.18 -31.61
CA LEU A 93 -11.75 12.27 -31.22
C LEU A 93 -10.73 12.98 -30.35
N LYS A 94 -10.45 12.38 -29.17
CA LYS A 94 -9.40 12.80 -28.25
C LYS A 94 -8.47 11.64 -27.95
N LEU A 95 -7.18 11.93 -27.86
CA LEU A 95 -6.18 11.03 -27.30
C LEU A 95 -5.79 11.55 -25.92
N GLN A 96 -5.70 10.64 -24.95
CA GLN A 96 -5.29 10.94 -23.60
C GLN A 96 -4.18 9.98 -23.22
N GLY A 97 -3.04 10.53 -22.77
CA GLY A 97 -1.97 9.79 -22.15
C GLY A 97 -1.90 10.13 -20.66
N THR A 98 -1.77 9.14 -19.80
CA THR A 98 -1.58 9.31 -18.36
C THR A 98 -0.40 8.45 -17.91
N ILE A 99 0.50 9.03 -17.14
CA ILE A 99 1.57 8.29 -16.47
C ILE A 99 1.61 8.69 -15.01
N GLY A 100 1.71 7.72 -14.12
CA GLY A 100 1.83 7.94 -12.69
C GLY A 100 2.81 6.95 -12.06
N SER A 101 3.55 7.41 -11.06
CA SER A 101 4.45 6.56 -10.29
C SER A 101 4.41 6.94 -8.82
N ASN A 102 4.54 5.93 -7.97
CA ASN A 102 4.75 6.08 -6.54
C ASN A 102 6.06 5.38 -6.20
N ILE A 103 7.01 6.14 -5.67
CA ILE A 103 8.32 5.66 -5.23
C ILE A 103 8.36 5.86 -3.72
N ASN A 104 8.53 4.77 -2.98
CA ASN A 104 8.59 4.76 -1.53
C ASN A 104 9.88 4.08 -1.10
N SER A 105 10.75 4.82 -0.42
CA SER A 105 11.95 4.32 0.25
C SER A 105 11.79 4.48 1.74
N MET A 106 12.02 3.42 2.51
CA MET A 106 11.94 3.46 3.97
C MET A 106 13.11 2.70 4.57
N ASN A 107 13.82 3.35 5.48
CA ASN A 107 14.79 2.72 6.36
C ASN A 107 14.12 2.52 7.71
N PHE A 108 14.10 1.29 8.18
CA PHE A 108 13.59 0.91 9.49
C PHE A 108 14.71 0.24 10.28
N GLU A 109 14.97 0.73 11.47
CA GLU A 109 15.92 0.16 12.41
C GLU A 109 15.20 -0.19 13.72
N ASP A 110 15.48 -1.40 14.23
CA ASP A 110 15.01 -1.87 15.53
C ASP A 110 16.21 -2.38 16.34
N PHE A 111 16.52 -1.68 17.41
CA PHE A 111 17.63 -1.94 18.30
C PHE A 111 17.14 -2.46 19.64
N ILE A 112 17.63 -3.64 20.02
CA ILE A 112 17.41 -4.26 21.32
C ILE A 112 18.76 -4.33 22.04
N ALA A 113 18.87 -3.64 23.14
CA ALA A 113 20.08 -3.57 23.94
C ALA A 113 20.44 -4.93 24.57
N LYS A 114 21.75 -5.14 24.84
CA LYS A 114 22.21 -6.30 25.61
C LYS A 114 21.50 -6.36 26.95
N THR A 115 21.42 -7.56 27.50
CA THR A 115 20.75 -7.90 28.77
C THR A 115 19.24 -7.72 28.77
N THR A 116 18.61 -7.26 27.66
CA THR A 116 17.16 -7.24 27.55
C THR A 116 16.58 -8.66 27.70
N PRO A 117 15.64 -8.89 28.65
CA PRO A 117 15.00 -10.19 28.81
C PRO A 117 14.34 -10.67 27.50
N GLY A 118 14.56 -11.95 27.17
CA GLY A 118 14.15 -12.55 25.89
C GLY A 118 15.14 -12.34 24.74
N THR A 119 16.06 -11.38 24.84
CA THR A 119 17.12 -11.11 23.85
C THR A 119 18.41 -10.65 24.56
N PRO A 120 18.96 -11.44 25.51
CA PRO A 120 20.04 -10.99 26.41
C PRO A 120 21.35 -10.66 25.69
N ALA A 121 21.58 -11.23 24.52
CA ALA A 121 22.76 -10.94 23.68
C ALA A 121 22.65 -9.65 22.86
N GLY A 122 21.51 -8.96 22.91
CA GLY A 122 21.23 -7.79 22.09
C GLY A 122 20.98 -8.14 20.62
N LYS A 123 20.25 -7.28 19.91
CA LYS A 123 19.91 -7.46 18.50
C LYS A 123 19.79 -6.13 17.79
N LEU A 124 20.24 -6.07 16.55
CA LEU A 124 19.93 -4.99 15.61
C LEU A 124 19.21 -5.58 14.40
N THR A 125 18.11 -4.96 14.02
CA THR A 125 17.43 -5.26 12.75
C THR A 125 17.39 -3.98 11.94
N ASP A 126 18.04 -3.96 10.79
CA ASP A 126 18.02 -2.87 9.83
C ASP A 126 17.33 -3.34 8.55
N GLN A 127 16.24 -2.66 8.16
CA GLN A 127 15.44 -3.01 6.99
C GLN A 127 15.34 -1.83 6.04
N ILE A 128 15.70 -2.08 4.78
CA ILE A 128 15.58 -1.10 3.70
C ILE A 128 14.49 -1.57 2.75
N PHE A 129 13.42 -0.80 2.68
CA PHE A 129 12.29 -1.04 1.78
C PHE A 129 12.37 -0.08 0.60
N ASN A 130 12.41 -0.62 -0.60
CA ASN A 130 12.34 0.15 -1.85
C ASN A 130 11.15 -0.37 -2.66
N ASN A 131 10.06 0.39 -2.67
CA ASN A 131 8.83 0.05 -3.35
C ASN A 131 8.56 1.05 -4.46
N ARG A 132 8.31 0.55 -5.65
CA ARG A 132 7.99 1.38 -6.82
C ARG A 132 6.80 0.80 -7.56
N THR A 133 5.81 1.65 -7.81
CA THR A 133 4.72 1.37 -8.75
C THR A 133 4.80 2.32 -9.94
N LEU A 134 4.48 1.83 -11.12
CA LEU A 134 4.33 2.61 -12.34
C LEU A 134 3.00 2.23 -13.00
N ASN A 135 2.23 3.23 -13.36
CA ASN A 135 1.02 3.07 -14.15
C ASN A 135 1.11 4.00 -15.37
N ALA A 136 1.03 3.45 -16.57
CA ALA A 136 1.02 4.22 -17.80
C ALA A 136 -0.16 3.76 -18.67
N GLU A 137 -0.93 4.72 -19.16
CA GLU A 137 -2.16 4.48 -19.92
C GLU A 137 -2.24 5.38 -21.12
N ILE A 138 -2.77 4.87 -22.22
CA ILE A 138 -3.16 5.64 -23.38
C ILE A 138 -4.60 5.30 -23.76
N LEU A 139 -5.42 6.33 -24.00
CA LEU A 139 -6.83 6.23 -24.37
C LEU A 139 -7.11 7.00 -25.65
N ALA A 140 -7.86 6.39 -26.53
CA ALA A 140 -8.59 7.06 -27.62
C ALA A 140 -10.07 7.16 -27.21
N LEU A 141 -10.61 8.36 -27.22
CA LEU A 141 -11.98 8.68 -26.80
C LEU A 141 -12.71 9.27 -28.00
N TYR A 142 -13.76 8.63 -28.43
CA TYR A 142 -14.60 9.06 -29.55
C TYR A 142 -16.02 9.32 -29.06
N ASN A 143 -16.56 10.48 -29.40
CA ASN A 143 -17.94 10.87 -29.09
C ASN A 143 -18.57 11.55 -30.31
N ASN A 144 -19.72 11.09 -30.72
CA ASN A 144 -20.47 11.72 -31.80
C ASN A 144 -21.98 11.47 -31.64
N SER A 145 -22.77 12.36 -32.24
CA SER A 145 -24.23 12.25 -32.29
C SER A 145 -24.70 12.43 -33.74
N TRP A 146 -25.56 11.52 -34.20
CA TRP A 146 -26.16 11.56 -35.54
C TRP A 146 -27.69 11.43 -35.40
N GLY A 147 -28.40 12.51 -35.59
CA GLY A 147 -29.85 12.55 -35.40
C GLY A 147 -30.23 12.09 -34.01
N ASP A 148 -30.96 10.99 -33.91
CA ASP A 148 -31.44 10.44 -32.63
C ASP A 148 -30.39 9.52 -31.95
N PHE A 149 -29.21 9.31 -32.52
CA PHE A 149 -28.20 8.38 -32.03
C PHE A 149 -27.03 9.12 -31.37
N ASP A 150 -26.64 8.67 -30.19
CA ASP A 150 -25.42 9.07 -29.50
C ASP A 150 -24.46 7.89 -29.42
N VAL A 151 -23.23 8.08 -29.87
CA VAL A 151 -22.17 7.05 -29.83
C VAL A 151 -21.01 7.54 -29.00
N ASN A 152 -20.61 6.74 -27.99
CA ASN A 152 -19.37 6.92 -27.27
C ASN A 152 -18.55 5.66 -27.41
N ALA A 153 -17.28 5.79 -27.80
CA ALA A 153 -16.37 4.68 -27.88
C ALA A 153 -15.02 5.02 -27.21
N THR A 154 -14.46 4.07 -26.53
CA THR A 154 -13.13 4.19 -25.92
C THR A 154 -12.30 2.97 -26.30
N ALA A 155 -11.05 3.19 -26.67
CA ALA A 155 -10.07 2.12 -26.80
C ALA A 155 -8.78 2.55 -26.16
N GLY A 156 -8.09 1.62 -25.49
CA GLY A 156 -6.87 1.98 -24.79
C GLY A 156 -6.03 0.80 -24.37
N GLY A 157 -4.87 1.14 -23.86
CA GLY A 157 -3.95 0.19 -23.25
C GLY A 157 -3.31 0.76 -22.01
N ASN A 158 -2.97 -0.13 -21.09
CA ASN A 158 -2.37 0.19 -19.80
C ASN A 158 -1.21 -0.75 -19.51
N ILE A 159 -0.18 -0.22 -18.88
CA ILE A 159 0.90 -1.00 -18.27
C ILE A 159 0.98 -0.62 -16.80
N PHE A 160 0.77 -1.61 -15.94
CA PHE A 160 0.96 -1.48 -14.49
C PHE A 160 2.14 -2.32 -14.05
N LYS A 161 3.09 -1.71 -13.33
CA LYS A 161 4.28 -2.40 -12.80
C LYS A 161 4.41 -2.16 -11.31
N VAL A 162 4.76 -3.21 -10.59
CA VAL A 162 5.16 -3.19 -9.18
C VAL A 162 6.57 -3.77 -9.08
N ASN A 163 7.44 -3.10 -8.32
CA ASN A 163 8.76 -3.58 -7.97
C ASN A 163 9.01 -3.24 -6.50
N ASN A 164 8.98 -4.26 -5.66
CA ASN A 164 9.24 -4.15 -4.24
C ASN A 164 10.51 -4.93 -3.91
N LYS A 165 11.43 -4.28 -3.25
CA LYS A 165 12.67 -4.89 -2.75
C LYS A 165 12.81 -4.56 -1.27
N THR A 166 13.02 -5.59 -0.46
CA THR A 166 13.34 -5.46 0.96
C THR A 166 14.68 -6.12 1.23
N THR A 167 15.60 -5.36 1.81
CA THR A 167 16.85 -5.88 2.34
C THR A 167 16.78 -5.82 3.86
N THR A 168 17.01 -6.94 4.53
CA THR A 168 17.01 -7.03 5.98
C THR A 168 18.38 -7.49 6.44
N ASN A 169 19.03 -6.67 7.28
CA ASN A 169 20.27 -6.99 7.96
C ASN A 169 19.95 -7.25 9.43
N ILE A 170 20.40 -8.38 9.96
CA ILE A 170 20.20 -8.76 11.35
C ILE A 170 21.56 -8.96 11.98
N GLY A 171 21.86 -8.21 13.04
CA GLY A 171 23.00 -8.39 13.91
C GLY A 171 22.59 -9.05 15.21
N LEU A 172 23.27 -10.12 15.60
CA LEU A 172 23.10 -10.85 16.86
C LEU A 172 24.41 -10.86 17.64
N ASN A 173 24.32 -11.00 18.95
CA ASN A 173 25.47 -11.06 19.86
C ASN A 173 26.28 -9.74 19.80
N GLN A 174 25.68 -8.67 20.30
CA GLN A 174 26.29 -7.35 20.39
C GLN A 174 27.59 -7.39 21.22
N GLN A 175 28.68 -6.86 20.69
CA GLN A 175 29.99 -6.85 21.38
C GLN A 175 30.07 -5.74 22.43
N MET A 176 29.83 -4.51 22.05
CA MET A 176 29.86 -3.33 22.95
C MET A 176 28.48 -2.77 23.17
N ASN A 177 28.14 -2.45 24.42
CA ASN A 177 26.82 -1.88 24.77
C ASN A 177 26.59 -0.53 24.08
N GLY A 178 25.34 -0.28 23.64
CA GLY A 178 24.87 1.02 23.17
C GLY A 178 25.31 1.42 21.76
N ILE A 179 26.14 0.63 21.05
CA ILE A 179 26.59 0.93 19.69
C ILE A 179 25.61 0.28 18.69
N GLN A 180 24.82 1.12 18.03
CA GLN A 180 23.83 0.76 17.02
C GLN A 180 24.48 0.74 15.62
N ASN A 181 25.36 -0.21 15.39
CA ASN A 181 26.02 -0.41 14.10
C ASN A 181 26.18 -1.92 13.86
N ILE A 182 25.82 -2.39 12.67
CA ILE A 182 25.84 -3.81 12.33
C ILE A 182 27.22 -4.46 12.56
N MET A 183 28.31 -3.70 12.39
CA MET A 183 29.67 -4.16 12.63
C MET A 183 29.97 -4.46 14.12
N ASN A 184 29.12 -3.99 15.03
CA ASN A 184 29.21 -4.27 16.47
C ASN A 184 28.61 -5.63 16.88
N TYR A 185 28.24 -6.47 15.92
CA TYR A 185 27.63 -7.77 16.17
C TYR A 185 28.51 -8.89 15.65
N GLN A 186 28.61 -9.96 16.44
CA GLN A 186 29.42 -11.15 16.08
C GLN A 186 28.81 -11.93 14.92
N GLU A 187 27.48 -12.01 14.90
CA GLU A 187 26.74 -12.68 13.84
C GLU A 187 25.96 -11.64 13.03
N GLN A 188 26.17 -11.66 11.71
CA GLN A 188 25.52 -10.74 10.78
C GLN A 188 24.86 -11.55 9.66
N ASN A 189 23.55 -11.41 9.53
CA ASN A 189 22.76 -12.11 8.53
C ASN A 189 22.06 -11.09 7.62
N THR A 190 22.27 -11.23 6.32
CA THR A 190 21.58 -10.40 5.32
C THR A 190 20.59 -11.27 4.54
N ARG A 191 19.37 -10.78 4.39
CA ARG A 191 18.34 -11.39 3.57
C ARG A 191 17.78 -10.35 2.60
N GLU A 192 17.59 -10.76 1.37
CA GLU A 192 16.91 -9.96 0.36
C GLU A 192 15.62 -10.65 -0.09
N SER A 193 14.53 -9.88 -0.19
CA SER A 193 13.26 -10.30 -0.78
C SER A 193 12.89 -9.35 -1.90
N MET A 194 12.48 -9.90 -3.03
CA MET A 194 12.09 -9.12 -4.20
C MET A 194 10.75 -9.62 -4.75
N TYR A 195 9.83 -8.69 -4.98
CA TYR A 195 8.56 -8.96 -5.64
C TYR A 195 8.41 -8.04 -6.85
N LYS A 196 8.22 -8.64 -8.02
CA LYS A 196 7.97 -7.91 -9.27
C LYS A 196 6.70 -8.42 -9.92
N LYS A 197 5.85 -7.50 -10.35
CA LYS A 197 4.62 -7.80 -11.09
C LYS A 197 4.46 -6.79 -12.23
N GLN A 198 4.04 -7.28 -13.38
CA GLN A 198 3.61 -6.44 -14.50
C GLN A 198 2.29 -6.97 -15.04
N ILE A 199 1.34 -6.06 -15.22
CA ILE A 199 0.10 -6.31 -15.95
C ILE A 199 0.09 -5.40 -17.16
N SER A 200 -0.13 -5.98 -18.35
CA SER A 200 -0.32 -5.26 -19.60
C SER A 200 -1.75 -5.50 -20.06
N SER A 201 -2.50 -4.43 -20.28
CA SER A 201 -3.93 -4.48 -20.57
C SER A 201 -4.23 -3.80 -21.91
N LEU A 202 -5.15 -4.38 -22.66
CA LEU A 202 -5.83 -3.73 -23.78
C LEU A 202 -7.33 -3.78 -23.54
N TYR A 203 -8.02 -2.71 -23.81
CA TYR A 203 -9.46 -2.65 -23.59
C TYR A 203 -10.16 -1.71 -24.57
N ALA A 204 -11.41 -2.02 -24.81
CA ALA A 204 -12.31 -1.20 -25.60
C ALA A 204 -13.69 -1.22 -25.00
N SER A 205 -14.42 -0.12 -25.15
CA SER A 205 -15.84 0.00 -24.83
C SER A 205 -16.55 0.77 -25.93
N ALA A 206 -17.83 0.45 -26.15
CA ALA A 206 -18.70 1.20 -27.01
C ALA A 206 -20.09 1.32 -26.36
N SER A 207 -20.67 2.50 -26.41
CA SER A 207 -22.00 2.80 -25.93
C SER A 207 -22.81 3.47 -27.06
N LEU A 208 -23.99 2.95 -27.28
CA LEU A 208 -24.98 3.49 -28.23
C LEU A 208 -26.21 3.94 -27.46
N GLY A 209 -26.54 5.22 -27.57
CA GLY A 209 -27.79 5.81 -27.12
C GLY A 209 -28.75 6.03 -28.29
N TYR A 210 -30.06 5.82 -28.09
CA TYR A 210 -31.11 6.14 -29.05
C TYR A 210 -32.22 6.94 -28.39
N LYS A 211 -32.48 8.09 -28.93
CA LYS A 211 -33.52 9.07 -28.48
C LYS A 211 -33.39 9.41 -26.98
N HIS A 212 -32.17 9.42 -26.44
CA HIS A 212 -31.89 9.60 -25.01
C HIS A 212 -32.70 8.68 -24.08
N THR A 213 -33.32 7.64 -24.64
CA THR A 213 -34.23 6.70 -23.97
C THR A 213 -33.59 5.31 -23.80
N TYR A 214 -33.01 4.79 -24.86
CA TYR A 214 -32.42 3.45 -24.90
C TYR A 214 -30.90 3.55 -24.92
N TYR A 215 -30.24 2.73 -24.14
CA TYR A 215 -28.78 2.67 -24.12
C TYR A 215 -28.31 1.20 -24.11
N LEU A 216 -27.35 0.92 -24.93
CA LEU A 216 -26.62 -0.36 -24.98
C LEU A 216 -25.13 -0.07 -24.85
N GLU A 217 -24.43 -0.77 -23.97
CA GLU A 217 -23.00 -0.64 -23.79
C GLU A 217 -22.36 -2.02 -23.78
N GLY A 218 -21.22 -2.14 -24.46
CA GLY A 218 -20.39 -3.33 -24.44
C GLY A 218 -18.95 -2.95 -24.07
N THR A 219 -18.28 -3.81 -23.28
CA THR A 219 -16.86 -3.65 -22.97
C THR A 219 -16.12 -4.96 -23.17
N LEU A 220 -14.86 -4.84 -23.57
CA LEU A 220 -13.95 -5.96 -23.69
C LEU A 220 -12.59 -5.53 -23.13
N ARG A 221 -12.03 -6.31 -22.19
CA ARG A 221 -10.71 -6.08 -21.63
C ARG A 221 -9.91 -7.38 -21.67
N GLY A 222 -8.66 -7.29 -22.12
CA GLY A 222 -7.69 -8.36 -22.02
C GLY A 222 -6.51 -7.93 -21.17
N ASP A 223 -6.19 -8.74 -20.16
CA ASP A 223 -5.06 -8.52 -19.23
C ASP A 223 -4.05 -9.65 -19.37
N LYS A 224 -2.77 -9.30 -19.48
CA LYS A 224 -1.65 -10.24 -19.45
C LYS A 224 -0.84 -9.97 -18.18
N SER A 225 -0.78 -10.95 -17.26
CA SER A 225 -0.06 -10.86 -16.00
C SER A 225 1.24 -11.65 -16.02
N SER A 226 2.30 -11.05 -15.48
CA SER A 226 3.62 -11.69 -15.33
C SER A 226 3.70 -12.68 -14.16
N THR A 227 2.69 -12.72 -13.28
CA THR A 227 2.63 -13.63 -12.12
C THR A 227 2.04 -14.99 -12.46
N LEU A 228 1.49 -15.13 -13.65
CA LEU A 228 0.83 -16.34 -14.14
C LEU A 228 1.70 -17.12 -15.12
N PRO A 229 1.50 -18.44 -15.25
CA PRO A 229 2.25 -19.27 -16.18
C PRO A 229 2.14 -18.74 -17.64
N THR A 230 3.23 -18.71 -18.35
CA THR A 230 3.34 -18.11 -19.71
C THR A 230 2.33 -18.64 -20.73
N ASN A 231 1.92 -19.88 -20.60
CA ASN A 231 0.91 -20.52 -21.45
C ASN A 231 -0.54 -20.20 -21.03
N ASN A 232 -0.77 -19.55 -19.88
CA ASN A 232 -2.09 -19.19 -19.38
C ASN A 232 -2.04 -17.88 -18.57
N ASN A 233 -1.44 -16.83 -19.13
CA ASN A 233 -1.23 -15.55 -18.47
C ASN A 233 -2.10 -14.41 -19.00
N THR A 234 -3.02 -14.72 -19.93
CA THR A 234 -3.91 -13.74 -20.56
C THR A 234 -5.36 -14.09 -20.26
N TYR A 235 -6.10 -13.14 -19.77
CA TYR A 235 -7.50 -13.26 -19.42
C TYR A 235 -8.32 -12.19 -20.14
N VAL A 236 -9.54 -12.56 -20.54
CA VAL A 236 -10.46 -11.67 -21.24
C VAL A 236 -11.73 -11.49 -20.43
N TYR A 237 -12.14 -10.26 -20.26
CA TYR A 237 -13.26 -9.81 -19.44
C TYR A 237 -14.29 -9.07 -20.32
N PRO A 238 -15.27 -9.76 -20.88
CA PRO A 238 -16.39 -9.13 -21.59
C PRO A 238 -17.46 -8.64 -20.60
N SER A 239 -18.11 -7.54 -20.96
CA SER A 239 -19.36 -7.12 -20.32
C SER A 239 -20.33 -6.53 -21.34
N VAL A 240 -21.63 -6.62 -21.02
CA VAL A 240 -22.70 -5.96 -21.75
C VAL A 240 -23.71 -5.39 -20.77
N SER A 241 -24.18 -4.18 -21.01
CA SER A 241 -25.25 -3.56 -20.25
C SER A 241 -26.27 -2.89 -21.15
N GLY A 242 -27.54 -2.99 -20.75
CA GLY A 242 -28.65 -2.27 -21.39
C GLY A 242 -29.37 -1.40 -20.38
N SER A 243 -29.86 -0.24 -20.81
CA SER A 243 -30.67 0.61 -19.95
C SER A 243 -31.76 1.33 -20.70
N LEU A 244 -32.87 1.53 -20.00
CA LEU A 244 -34.09 2.19 -20.50
C LEU A 244 -34.50 3.32 -19.55
N VAL A 245 -34.59 4.54 -20.09
CA VAL A 245 -35.14 5.70 -19.39
C VAL A 245 -36.64 5.66 -19.57
N PHE A 246 -37.35 4.93 -18.73
CA PHE A 246 -38.80 4.73 -18.87
C PHE A 246 -39.64 6.00 -18.58
N SER A 247 -39.04 6.95 -17.88
CA SER A 247 -39.69 8.25 -17.63
C SER A 247 -40.01 9.03 -18.92
N GLU A 248 -39.32 8.74 -20.03
CA GLU A 248 -39.61 9.37 -21.33
C GLU A 248 -40.97 8.95 -21.89
N PHE A 249 -41.54 7.82 -21.44
CA PHE A 249 -42.89 7.36 -21.82
C PHE A 249 -43.99 7.94 -20.91
N ILE A 250 -43.65 8.62 -19.81
CA ILE A 250 -44.60 9.14 -18.84
C ILE A 250 -45.00 10.57 -19.26
N LYS A 251 -46.21 10.76 -19.72
CA LYS A 251 -46.76 12.08 -20.13
C LYS A 251 -46.91 13.06 -18.96
N ASN A 252 -47.23 12.55 -17.77
CA ASN A 252 -47.41 13.37 -16.57
C ASN A 252 -46.27 13.16 -15.58
N LYS A 253 -45.28 14.04 -15.62
CA LYS A 253 -44.05 13.96 -14.79
C LYS A 253 -44.23 14.53 -13.36
N LYS A 254 -45.49 14.71 -12.87
CA LYS A 254 -45.70 15.26 -11.51
C LYS A 254 -45.18 14.37 -10.38
N PHE A 255 -45.22 13.03 -10.56
CA PHE A 255 -44.77 12.08 -9.54
C PHE A 255 -43.37 11.47 -9.85
N ILE A 256 -43.08 11.23 -11.13
CA ILE A 256 -41.81 10.67 -11.57
C ILE A 256 -41.21 11.58 -12.62
N ASN A 257 -40.23 12.39 -12.23
CA ASN A 257 -39.54 13.30 -13.13
C ASN A 257 -38.46 12.58 -13.95
N TYR A 258 -37.85 11.54 -13.37
CA TYR A 258 -36.84 10.74 -13.99
C TYR A 258 -36.89 9.29 -13.45
N GLY A 259 -36.86 8.31 -14.35
CA GLY A 259 -36.81 6.89 -13.99
C GLY A 259 -36.04 6.10 -15.04
N LYS A 260 -35.08 5.29 -14.61
CA LYS A 260 -34.21 4.47 -15.44
C LYS A 260 -34.09 3.06 -14.88
N ILE A 261 -34.24 2.07 -15.74
CA ILE A 261 -33.96 0.66 -15.42
C ILE A 261 -32.67 0.28 -16.13
N ARG A 262 -31.80 -0.51 -15.47
CA ARG A 262 -30.56 -1.03 -16.04
C ARG A 262 -30.44 -2.52 -15.74
N ALA A 263 -29.93 -3.29 -16.72
CA ALA A 263 -29.50 -4.65 -16.56
C ALA A 263 -28.10 -4.80 -17.14
N SER A 264 -27.26 -5.60 -16.49
CA SER A 264 -25.88 -5.83 -16.94
C SER A 264 -25.44 -7.25 -16.65
N TRP A 265 -24.56 -7.74 -17.51
CA TRP A 265 -23.82 -8.98 -17.33
C TRP A 265 -22.33 -8.72 -17.56
N ALA A 266 -21.46 -9.31 -16.72
CA ALA A 266 -20.03 -9.22 -16.86
C ALA A 266 -19.36 -10.50 -16.38
N LYS A 267 -18.23 -10.85 -17.04
CA LYS A 267 -17.30 -11.86 -16.57
C LYS A 267 -16.07 -11.14 -16.01
N VAL A 268 -15.70 -11.45 -14.78
CA VAL A 268 -14.55 -10.83 -14.09
C VAL A 268 -13.62 -11.91 -13.52
N GLY A 269 -12.38 -11.56 -13.29
CA GLY A 269 -11.37 -12.42 -12.65
C GLY A 269 -10.32 -11.57 -11.94
N SER A 270 -9.53 -12.23 -11.10
CA SER A 270 -8.39 -11.64 -10.37
C SER A 270 -7.20 -12.60 -10.43
N ASP A 271 -5.97 -12.05 -10.42
CA ASP A 271 -4.70 -12.78 -10.30
C ASP A 271 -3.98 -12.45 -8.99
#